data_6fc3a2329c210847b2ac2c212ff82de8
#
_entry.id   6fc3a2329c210847b2ac2c212ff82de8
#
_cell.length_a   1.000
_cell.length_b   1.000
_cell.length_c   1.000
_cell.angle_alpha   90.00
_cell.angle_beta   90.00
_cell.angle_gamma   90.00
#
_symmetry.space_group_name_H-M   'P 1'
#
loop_
_entity.id
_entity.type
_entity.pdbx_description
1 polymer ?
#
loop_
_entity_poly.entity_id
_entity_poly.type
_entity_poly.pdbx_seq_one_letter_code
_entity_poly.pdbx_strand_id
1 'polypeptide(L)'
;MSRHLLVTGGAGFIGSSFVRHVLAHTDARVTVLDKLTYAGSTANLHGLPTDRVRLVVGDIADATLVEELVAPLTGEGDAIVHCAAESHNDNSLHDPSPFLHTNLVGTFTLLEAARRHGTRFHHISTDEVYGELDLDAPERFTETTPYNPSSPYSATKAGSDLLVRAWVRSFGVRATLSNCSNNYGPRQHVEKFIPRQITSLIDGVRPRLYGTGENVRDWIHAEDHSSAVLTILEKGRIGQTYLIGADGERSNLEVVQLLLQLMGREVDDFDHVPDRPGHDLRYAIDPTKLREELGWSPSCPDFAAGLAATVDWYRRHEAWWRPQKAAAEAKYARRGR
;
A
#
# COMPACT_ATOMS: atom_id res chain seq x y z
N MET A 1 -1.00 -23.36 -19.01
CA MET A 1 -0.11 -22.20 -19.32
C MET A 1 0.14 -21.44 -18.02
N SER A 2 1.35 -20.88 -17.83
CA SER A 2 1.61 -20.06 -16.63
C SER A 2 0.78 -18.78 -16.68
N ARG A 3 0.17 -18.40 -15.55
CA ARG A 3 -0.60 -17.16 -15.36
C ARG A 3 0.28 -15.93 -15.69
N HIS A 4 -0.31 -14.93 -16.34
CA HIS A 4 0.33 -13.64 -16.58
C HIS A 4 -0.37 -12.54 -15.79
N LEU A 5 0.37 -11.81 -14.96
CA LEU A 5 -0.16 -10.71 -14.16
C LEU A 5 0.40 -9.38 -14.66
N LEU A 6 -0.48 -8.41 -14.90
CA LEU A 6 -0.13 -6.99 -15.03
C LEU A 6 -0.24 -6.34 -13.65
N VAL A 7 0.91 -5.99 -13.06
CA VAL A 7 0.96 -5.32 -11.76
C VAL A 7 1.29 -3.85 -11.97
N THR A 8 0.32 -2.98 -11.76
CA THR A 8 0.54 -1.53 -11.85
C THR A 8 1.11 -1.02 -10.52
N GLY A 9 2.02 -0.04 -10.57
CA GLY A 9 2.73 0.40 -9.37
C GLY A 9 3.69 -0.65 -8.79
N GLY A 10 4.10 -1.63 -9.61
CA GLY A 10 4.90 -2.76 -9.16
C GLY A 10 6.35 -2.44 -8.81
N ALA A 11 6.84 -1.23 -9.11
CA ALA A 11 8.14 -0.73 -8.64
C ALA A 11 8.03 0.08 -7.34
N GLY A 12 6.81 0.30 -6.80
CA GLY A 12 6.56 0.87 -5.48
C GLY A 12 6.72 -0.16 -4.36
N PHE A 13 6.45 0.24 -3.11
CA PHE A 13 6.58 -0.61 -1.92
C PHE A 13 5.67 -1.83 -1.96
N ILE A 14 4.34 -1.62 -1.93
CA ILE A 14 3.35 -2.71 -1.89
C ILE A 14 3.41 -3.53 -3.18
N GLY A 15 3.48 -2.87 -4.34
CA GLY A 15 3.52 -3.57 -5.62
C GLY A 15 4.75 -4.47 -5.78
N SER A 16 5.94 -4.01 -5.36
CA SER A 16 7.16 -4.84 -5.44
C SER A 16 7.17 -5.99 -4.43
N SER A 17 6.55 -5.80 -3.25
CA SER A 17 6.32 -6.88 -2.29
C SER A 17 5.42 -7.96 -2.90
N PHE A 18 4.32 -7.55 -3.52
CA PHE A 18 3.40 -8.47 -4.21
C PHE A 18 4.08 -9.21 -5.38
N VAL A 19 4.84 -8.51 -6.22
CA VAL A 19 5.59 -9.14 -7.32
C VAL A 19 6.54 -10.20 -6.78
N ARG A 20 7.30 -9.91 -5.71
CA ARG A 20 8.21 -10.88 -5.07
C ARG A 20 7.47 -12.08 -4.52
N HIS A 21 6.36 -11.83 -3.81
CA HIS A 21 5.52 -12.90 -3.26
C HIS A 21 5.00 -13.83 -4.35
N VAL A 22 4.41 -13.30 -5.40
CA VAL A 22 3.90 -14.09 -6.53
C VAL A 22 4.98 -14.94 -7.18
N LEU A 23 6.17 -14.36 -7.43
CA LEU A 23 7.27 -15.09 -8.06
C LEU A 23 7.84 -16.20 -7.19
N ALA A 24 7.78 -16.03 -5.86
CA ALA A 24 8.24 -17.04 -4.90
C ALA A 24 7.24 -18.21 -4.75
N HIS A 25 5.95 -17.96 -4.90
CA HIS A 25 4.90 -18.95 -4.58
C HIS A 25 4.14 -19.47 -5.81
N THR A 26 4.42 -18.96 -7.00
CA THR A 26 3.73 -19.38 -8.24
C THR A 26 4.67 -19.42 -9.44
N ASP A 27 4.23 -19.99 -10.55
CA ASP A 27 4.92 -19.97 -11.84
C ASP A 27 4.50 -18.77 -12.72
N ALA A 28 3.86 -17.76 -12.17
CA ALA A 28 3.35 -16.62 -12.90
C ALA A 28 4.47 -15.82 -13.58
N ARG A 29 4.16 -15.22 -14.71
CA ARG A 29 4.91 -14.12 -15.33
C ARG A 29 4.29 -12.80 -14.89
N VAL A 30 5.11 -11.78 -14.71
CA VAL A 30 4.65 -10.46 -14.26
C VAL A 30 5.13 -9.39 -15.22
N THR A 31 4.20 -8.61 -15.77
CA THR A 31 4.52 -7.32 -16.36
C THR A 31 4.23 -6.24 -15.30
N VAL A 32 5.26 -5.48 -14.94
CA VAL A 32 5.15 -4.32 -14.07
C VAL A 32 4.94 -3.08 -14.92
N LEU A 33 3.82 -2.35 -14.73
CA LEU A 33 3.63 -1.01 -15.29
C LEU A 33 3.81 0.00 -14.16
N ASP A 34 4.82 0.86 -14.28
CA ASP A 34 5.12 1.89 -13.27
C ASP A 34 5.63 3.18 -13.92
N LYS A 35 5.17 4.31 -13.42
CA LYS A 35 5.60 5.63 -13.93
C LYS A 35 6.97 6.05 -13.40
N LEU A 36 7.49 5.33 -12.40
CA LEU A 36 8.73 5.62 -11.69
C LEU A 36 8.78 7.06 -11.14
N THR A 37 7.70 7.45 -10.46
CA THR A 37 7.66 8.71 -9.70
C THR A 37 8.57 8.60 -8.46
N TYR A 38 8.48 9.54 -7.54
CA TYR A 38 9.37 9.62 -6.37
C TYR A 38 9.36 8.37 -5.47
N ALA A 39 8.28 7.59 -5.44
CA ALA A 39 8.13 6.37 -4.62
C ALA A 39 8.38 5.07 -5.40
N GLY A 40 8.41 5.13 -6.73
CA GLY A 40 8.73 4.00 -7.60
C GLY A 40 10.23 3.92 -7.89
N SER A 41 10.82 2.72 -7.71
CA SER A 41 12.26 2.53 -7.95
C SER A 41 12.53 1.17 -8.60
N THR A 42 13.34 1.18 -9.67
CA THR A 42 13.82 -0.06 -10.29
C THR A 42 14.63 -0.92 -9.31
N ALA A 43 15.26 -0.30 -8.29
CA ALA A 43 15.97 -1.00 -7.23
C ALA A 43 15.06 -1.95 -6.43
N ASN A 44 13.75 -1.68 -6.36
CA ASN A 44 12.78 -2.57 -5.72
C ASN A 44 12.57 -3.89 -6.48
N LEU A 45 12.93 -3.92 -7.76
CA LEU A 45 12.83 -5.10 -8.63
C LEU A 45 14.16 -5.85 -8.78
N HIS A 46 15.26 -5.35 -8.22
CA HIS A 46 16.55 -6.02 -8.30
C HIS A 46 16.51 -7.42 -7.71
N GLY A 47 17.22 -8.36 -8.36
CA GLY A 47 17.29 -9.78 -7.96
C GLY A 47 16.08 -10.61 -8.32
N LEU A 48 15.09 -10.05 -9.02
CA LEU A 48 13.98 -10.83 -9.58
C LEU A 48 14.39 -11.52 -10.90
N PRO A 49 13.82 -12.69 -11.21
CA PRO A 49 14.13 -13.43 -12.44
C PRO A 49 13.69 -12.66 -13.68
N THR A 50 14.63 -12.31 -14.54
CA THR A 50 14.40 -11.46 -15.74
C THR A 50 13.62 -12.15 -16.85
N ASP A 51 13.56 -13.45 -16.82
CA ASP A 51 12.73 -14.28 -17.72
C ASP A 51 11.24 -14.31 -17.32
N ARG A 52 10.95 -13.93 -16.07
CA ARG A 52 9.57 -13.91 -15.53
C ARG A 52 9.05 -12.51 -15.23
N VAL A 53 9.91 -11.49 -15.15
CA VAL A 53 9.52 -10.10 -14.84
C VAL A 53 9.95 -9.15 -15.95
N ARG A 54 8.99 -8.39 -16.45
CA ARG A 54 9.21 -7.29 -17.41
C ARG A 54 8.74 -5.99 -16.79
N LEU A 55 9.60 -4.96 -16.77
CA LEU A 55 9.23 -3.59 -16.41
C LEU A 55 8.87 -2.81 -17.68
N VAL A 56 7.71 -2.15 -17.64
CA VAL A 56 7.27 -1.14 -18.60
C VAL A 56 7.15 0.19 -17.86
N VAL A 57 7.88 1.20 -18.30
CA VAL A 57 7.79 2.54 -17.72
C VAL A 57 6.70 3.31 -18.44
N GLY A 58 5.65 3.72 -17.71
CA GLY A 58 4.52 4.43 -18.29
C GLY A 58 3.43 4.79 -17.29
N ASP A 59 2.49 5.61 -17.75
CA ASP A 59 1.37 6.09 -16.95
C ASP A 59 0.15 5.19 -17.14
N ILE A 60 -0.51 4.81 -16.05
CA ILE A 60 -1.79 4.07 -16.09
C ILE A 60 -2.95 4.85 -16.72
N ALA A 61 -2.81 6.17 -16.83
CA ALA A 61 -3.78 7.03 -17.52
C ALA A 61 -3.57 7.05 -19.05
N ASP A 62 -2.47 6.51 -19.57
CA ASP A 62 -2.25 6.35 -21.02
C ASP A 62 -3.07 5.17 -21.54
N ALA A 63 -4.21 5.50 -22.17
CA ALA A 63 -5.14 4.50 -22.67
C ALA A 63 -4.55 3.59 -23.76
N THR A 64 -3.63 4.11 -24.59
CA THR A 64 -2.99 3.35 -25.65
C THR A 64 -2.04 2.31 -25.06
N LEU A 65 -1.17 2.74 -24.14
CA LEU A 65 -0.24 1.86 -23.46
C LEU A 65 -0.97 0.79 -22.64
N VAL A 66 -2.01 1.19 -21.90
CA VAL A 66 -2.81 0.26 -21.09
C VAL A 66 -3.49 -0.78 -21.98
N GLU A 67 -4.04 -0.39 -23.14
CA GLU A 67 -4.66 -1.30 -24.11
C GLU A 67 -3.64 -2.33 -24.62
N GLU A 68 -2.44 -1.89 -25.01
CA GLU A 68 -1.36 -2.78 -25.48
C GLU A 68 -0.93 -3.82 -24.42
N LEU A 69 -0.99 -3.44 -23.14
CA LEU A 69 -0.59 -4.31 -22.01
C LEU A 69 -1.70 -5.26 -21.57
N VAL A 70 -2.96 -4.87 -21.70
CA VAL A 70 -4.11 -5.66 -21.24
C VAL A 70 -4.60 -6.63 -22.31
N ALA A 71 -4.61 -6.23 -23.58
CA ALA A 71 -5.08 -7.08 -24.68
C ALA A 71 -4.46 -8.49 -24.74
N PRO A 72 -3.16 -8.69 -24.40
CA PRO A 72 -2.57 -10.03 -24.35
C PRO A 72 -2.98 -10.89 -23.16
N LEU A 73 -3.66 -10.35 -22.15
CA LEU A 73 -4.08 -11.07 -20.93
C LEU A 73 -5.36 -11.86 -21.19
N THR A 74 -5.26 -12.96 -21.91
CA THR A 74 -6.40 -13.77 -22.36
C THR A 74 -6.46 -15.16 -21.72
N GLY A 75 -5.44 -15.53 -20.93
CA GLY A 75 -5.37 -16.82 -20.26
C GLY A 75 -6.31 -16.92 -19.05
N GLU A 76 -6.76 -18.15 -18.78
CA GLU A 76 -7.45 -18.40 -17.51
C GLU A 76 -6.49 -18.15 -16.34
N GLY A 77 -6.85 -17.23 -15.47
CA GLY A 77 -6.00 -16.78 -14.35
C GLY A 77 -5.14 -15.57 -14.64
N ASP A 78 -5.09 -15.06 -15.87
CA ASP A 78 -4.48 -13.76 -16.16
C ASP A 78 -5.28 -12.64 -15.51
N ALA A 79 -4.57 -11.63 -14.97
CA ALA A 79 -5.22 -10.57 -14.22
C ALA A 79 -4.43 -9.28 -14.19
N ILE A 80 -5.16 -8.19 -13.95
CA ILE A 80 -4.61 -6.90 -13.54
C ILE A 80 -4.66 -6.83 -12.02
N VAL A 81 -3.50 -6.53 -11.38
CA VAL A 81 -3.41 -6.20 -9.96
C VAL A 81 -3.02 -4.73 -9.86
N HIS A 82 -3.97 -3.91 -9.43
CA HIS A 82 -3.85 -2.47 -9.47
C HIS A 82 -3.38 -1.92 -8.13
N CYS A 83 -2.05 -1.66 -8.02
CA CYS A 83 -1.40 -1.03 -6.87
C CYS A 83 -0.99 0.43 -7.13
N ALA A 84 -0.94 0.88 -8.40
CA ALA A 84 -0.51 2.22 -8.74
C ALA A 84 -1.46 3.26 -8.15
N ALA A 85 -0.91 4.18 -7.35
CA ALA A 85 -1.63 5.30 -6.76
C ALA A 85 -0.66 6.40 -6.33
N GLU A 86 -1.10 7.64 -6.34
CA GLU A 86 -0.52 8.66 -5.48
C GLU A 86 -1.04 8.42 -4.06
N SER A 87 -0.13 8.33 -3.04
CA SER A 87 -0.48 7.75 -1.74
C SER A 87 0.07 8.47 -0.51
N HIS A 88 0.66 9.65 -0.66
CA HIS A 88 1.20 10.40 0.47
C HIS A 88 0.28 11.54 0.89
N ASN A 89 -0.37 11.43 2.05
CA ASN A 89 -1.34 12.40 2.55
C ASN A 89 -0.84 13.83 2.51
N ASP A 90 0.36 14.13 3.05
CA ASP A 90 0.92 15.48 3.05
C ASP A 90 1.12 16.06 1.64
N ASN A 91 1.37 15.20 0.64
CA ASN A 91 1.43 15.62 -0.76
C ASN A 91 0.05 16.00 -1.29
N SER A 92 -0.99 15.22 -0.93
CA SER A 92 -2.36 15.49 -1.35
C SER A 92 -2.92 16.80 -0.80
N LEU A 93 -2.49 17.20 0.40
CA LEU A 93 -2.84 18.48 1.00
C LEU A 93 -2.14 19.67 0.32
N HIS A 94 -0.99 19.43 -0.35
CA HIS A 94 -0.24 20.46 -1.03
C HIS A 94 -0.65 20.61 -2.49
N ASP A 95 -0.78 19.51 -3.23
CA ASP A 95 -1.26 19.45 -4.61
C ASP A 95 -2.10 18.19 -4.83
N PRO A 96 -3.44 18.32 -4.85
CA PRO A 96 -4.33 17.20 -5.07
C PRO A 96 -4.43 16.73 -6.53
N SER A 97 -3.98 17.54 -7.50
CA SER A 97 -4.19 17.27 -8.94
C SER A 97 -3.60 15.93 -9.41
N PRO A 98 -2.37 15.52 -9.01
CA PRO A 98 -1.82 14.22 -9.39
C PRO A 98 -2.65 13.05 -8.83
N PHE A 99 -3.30 13.23 -7.66
CA PHE A 99 -4.15 12.21 -7.04
C PHE A 99 -5.42 11.98 -7.86
N LEU A 100 -6.06 13.03 -8.34
CA LEU A 100 -7.22 12.91 -9.23
C LEU A 100 -6.83 12.19 -10.53
N HIS A 101 -5.74 12.59 -11.14
CA HIS A 101 -5.27 12.01 -12.40
C HIS A 101 -4.92 10.52 -12.23
N THR A 102 -4.09 10.20 -11.28
CA THR A 102 -3.62 8.81 -11.08
C THR A 102 -4.73 7.93 -10.52
N ASN A 103 -5.35 8.34 -9.39
CA ASN A 103 -6.24 7.45 -8.65
C ASN A 103 -7.62 7.31 -9.30
N LEU A 104 -8.12 8.34 -10.01
CA LEU A 104 -9.42 8.28 -10.69
C LEU A 104 -9.27 7.99 -12.19
N VAL A 105 -8.56 8.85 -12.94
CA VAL A 105 -8.45 8.67 -14.39
C VAL A 105 -7.67 7.41 -14.73
N GLY A 106 -6.55 7.13 -14.02
CA GLY A 106 -5.79 5.90 -14.22
C GLY A 106 -6.60 4.64 -13.90
N THR A 107 -7.36 4.63 -12.79
CA THR A 107 -8.25 3.50 -12.46
C THR A 107 -9.34 3.31 -13.52
N PHE A 108 -9.97 4.41 -13.98
CA PHE A 108 -10.94 4.36 -15.07
C PHE A 108 -10.35 3.75 -16.34
N THR A 109 -9.15 4.16 -16.75
CA THR A 109 -8.48 3.64 -17.95
C THR A 109 -8.24 2.13 -17.88
N LEU A 110 -7.77 1.64 -16.73
CA LEU A 110 -7.56 0.22 -16.49
C LEU A 110 -8.88 -0.58 -16.47
N LEU A 111 -9.94 -0.03 -15.87
CA LEU A 111 -11.27 -0.66 -15.84
C LEU A 111 -11.87 -0.77 -17.23
N GLU A 112 -11.71 0.25 -18.09
CA GLU A 112 -12.18 0.20 -19.47
C GLU A 112 -11.44 -0.84 -20.30
N ALA A 113 -10.12 -0.99 -20.12
CA ALA A 113 -9.37 -2.06 -20.76
C ALA A 113 -9.80 -3.44 -20.24
N ALA A 114 -9.93 -3.60 -18.92
CA ALA A 114 -10.42 -4.84 -18.31
C ALA A 114 -11.83 -5.23 -18.83
N ARG A 115 -12.72 -4.23 -18.99
CA ARG A 115 -14.07 -4.44 -19.54
C ARG A 115 -14.03 -4.93 -20.99
N ARG A 116 -13.21 -4.29 -21.86
CA ARG A 116 -13.09 -4.66 -23.28
C ARG A 116 -12.57 -6.08 -23.48
N HIS A 117 -11.61 -6.51 -22.66
CA HIS A 117 -10.93 -7.80 -22.79
C HIS A 117 -11.45 -8.89 -21.85
N GLY A 118 -12.43 -8.58 -20.97
CA GLY A 118 -12.93 -9.54 -19.98
C GLY A 118 -11.89 -9.97 -18.94
N THR A 119 -10.82 -9.17 -18.78
CA THR A 119 -9.68 -9.51 -17.92
C THR A 119 -10.07 -9.40 -16.44
N ARG A 120 -9.61 -10.35 -15.62
CA ARG A 120 -9.74 -10.30 -14.15
C ARG A 120 -9.04 -9.06 -13.61
N PHE A 121 -9.67 -8.37 -12.65
CA PHE A 121 -9.17 -7.15 -12.05
C PHE A 121 -9.17 -7.24 -10.52
N HIS A 122 -8.07 -6.89 -9.87
CA HIS A 122 -8.03 -6.70 -8.42
C HIS A 122 -7.57 -5.29 -8.10
N HIS A 123 -8.39 -4.55 -7.34
CA HIS A 123 -8.09 -3.19 -6.91
C HIS A 123 -7.60 -3.18 -5.47
N ILE A 124 -6.40 -2.64 -5.23
CA ILE A 124 -5.86 -2.44 -3.90
C ILE A 124 -6.18 -1.01 -3.45
N SER A 125 -6.88 -0.89 -2.33
CA SER A 125 -7.28 0.36 -1.69
C SER A 125 -6.79 0.42 -0.24
N THR A 126 -7.35 1.29 0.56
CA THR A 126 -6.91 1.62 1.93
C THR A 126 -8.09 1.71 2.88
N ASP A 127 -7.87 1.49 4.16
CA ASP A 127 -8.82 1.73 5.24
C ASP A 127 -9.17 3.23 5.43
N GLU A 128 -8.29 4.13 5.00
CA GLU A 128 -8.51 5.57 5.08
C GLU A 128 -9.77 6.06 4.33
N VAL A 129 -10.36 5.23 3.46
CA VAL A 129 -11.62 5.54 2.78
C VAL A 129 -12.82 5.58 3.74
N TYR A 130 -12.72 4.92 4.89
CA TYR A 130 -13.79 4.85 5.89
C TYR A 130 -13.81 6.04 6.84
N GLY A 131 -12.76 6.88 6.85
CA GLY A 131 -12.60 7.98 7.79
C GLY A 131 -11.91 7.53 9.08
N GLU A 132 -12.32 8.08 10.22
CA GLU A 132 -11.70 7.79 11.51
C GLU A 132 -12.66 7.15 12.50
N LEU A 133 -12.11 6.48 13.49
CA LEU A 133 -12.80 5.97 14.68
C LEU A 133 -12.32 6.76 15.91
N ASP A 134 -13.17 6.86 16.93
CA ASP A 134 -12.77 7.37 18.23
C ASP A 134 -11.74 6.42 18.88
N LEU A 135 -10.82 6.97 19.69
CA LEU A 135 -9.74 6.19 20.31
C LEU A 135 -10.27 5.07 21.21
N ASP A 136 -11.34 5.35 21.97
CA ASP A 136 -11.92 4.43 22.93
C ASP A 136 -13.08 3.60 22.36
N ALA A 137 -13.42 3.77 21.09
CA ALA A 137 -14.51 3.05 20.45
C ALA A 137 -14.14 1.57 20.23
N PRO A 138 -15.03 0.61 20.54
CA PRO A 138 -14.77 -0.80 20.28
C PRO A 138 -14.96 -1.19 18.80
N GLU A 139 -15.56 -0.32 18.00
CA GLU A 139 -15.91 -0.57 16.61
C GLU A 139 -14.67 -0.69 15.74
N ARG A 140 -14.78 -1.50 14.67
CA ARG A 140 -13.83 -1.63 13.58
C ARG A 140 -14.54 -1.42 12.24
N PHE A 141 -13.81 -0.97 11.24
CA PHE A 141 -14.33 -0.90 9.89
C PHE A 141 -14.61 -2.28 9.32
N THR A 142 -15.77 -2.42 8.68
CA THR A 142 -16.19 -3.61 7.95
C THR A 142 -16.42 -3.26 6.48
N GLU A 143 -16.64 -4.26 5.63
CA GLU A 143 -16.96 -4.04 4.21
C GLU A 143 -18.26 -3.26 3.97
N THR A 144 -19.11 -3.13 5.01
CA THR A 144 -20.38 -2.39 4.98
C THR A 144 -20.28 -1.00 5.60
N THR A 145 -19.16 -0.65 6.22
CA THR A 145 -18.93 0.69 6.77
C THR A 145 -19.03 1.74 5.65
N PRO A 146 -19.83 2.82 5.82
CA PRO A 146 -19.89 3.90 4.85
C PRO A 146 -18.55 4.60 4.67
N TYR A 147 -18.23 5.03 3.44
CA TYR A 147 -17.05 5.83 3.18
C TYR A 147 -17.21 7.26 3.71
N ASN A 148 -16.22 7.74 4.45
CA ASN A 148 -16.15 9.08 5.03
C ASN A 148 -14.71 9.63 5.02
N PRO A 149 -14.05 9.72 3.85
CA PRO A 149 -12.64 10.06 3.74
C PRO A 149 -12.35 11.50 4.22
N SER A 150 -11.25 11.69 4.95
CA SER A 150 -10.83 12.98 5.55
C SER A 150 -9.79 13.77 4.75
N SER A 151 -9.17 13.16 3.74
CA SER A 151 -8.10 13.80 2.95
C SER A 151 -8.35 13.70 1.44
N PRO A 152 -7.71 14.58 0.60
CA PRO A 152 -7.78 14.41 -0.85
C PRO A 152 -7.29 13.05 -1.35
N TYR A 153 -6.26 12.47 -0.70
CA TYR A 153 -5.81 11.11 -0.99
C TYR A 153 -6.93 10.09 -0.75
N SER A 154 -7.44 10.03 0.47
CA SER A 154 -8.48 9.04 0.83
C SER A 154 -9.77 9.26 0.03
N ALA A 155 -10.13 10.52 -0.27
CA ALA A 155 -11.28 10.84 -1.13
C ALA A 155 -11.10 10.30 -2.57
N THR A 156 -9.89 10.42 -3.15
CA THR A 156 -9.64 9.86 -4.48
C THR A 156 -9.59 8.33 -4.47
N LYS A 157 -9.12 7.71 -3.39
CA LYS A 157 -9.18 6.25 -3.22
C LYS A 157 -10.62 5.76 -3.06
N ALA A 158 -11.45 6.44 -2.25
CA ALA A 158 -12.89 6.14 -2.15
C ALA A 158 -13.59 6.27 -3.51
N GLY A 159 -13.25 7.31 -4.28
CA GLY A 159 -13.76 7.50 -5.63
C GLY A 159 -13.36 6.35 -6.58
N SER A 160 -12.11 5.88 -6.52
CA SER A 160 -11.67 4.73 -7.32
C SER A 160 -12.35 3.43 -6.93
N ASP A 161 -12.58 3.19 -5.64
CA ASP A 161 -13.35 2.05 -5.14
C ASP A 161 -14.80 2.06 -5.67
N LEU A 162 -15.43 3.24 -5.68
CA LEU A 162 -16.77 3.42 -6.24
C LEU A 162 -16.81 3.18 -7.75
N LEU A 163 -15.78 3.60 -8.50
CA LEU A 163 -15.64 3.25 -9.91
C LEU A 163 -15.56 1.74 -10.12
N VAL A 164 -14.73 1.03 -9.37
CA VAL A 164 -14.63 -0.44 -9.46
C VAL A 164 -15.99 -1.10 -9.21
N ARG A 165 -16.68 -0.71 -8.13
CA ARG A 165 -18.02 -1.23 -7.80
C ARG A 165 -19.04 -0.95 -8.90
N ALA A 166 -19.01 0.26 -9.48
CA ALA A 166 -19.90 0.63 -10.58
C ALA A 166 -19.62 -0.19 -11.85
N TRP A 167 -18.34 -0.42 -12.22
CA TRP A 167 -17.98 -1.23 -13.38
C TRP A 167 -18.37 -2.70 -13.23
N VAL A 168 -18.22 -3.25 -12.03
CA VAL A 168 -18.74 -4.61 -11.75
C VAL A 168 -20.25 -4.65 -11.96
N ARG A 169 -20.99 -3.72 -11.37
CA ARG A 169 -22.45 -3.74 -11.36
C ARG A 169 -23.07 -3.41 -12.71
N SER A 170 -22.50 -2.42 -13.43
CA SER A 170 -23.10 -1.91 -14.68
C SER A 170 -22.58 -2.64 -15.91
N PHE A 171 -21.36 -3.13 -15.90
CA PHE A 171 -20.70 -3.70 -17.06
C PHE A 171 -20.21 -5.14 -16.88
N GLY A 172 -20.39 -5.73 -15.69
CA GLY A 172 -19.97 -7.10 -15.41
C GLY A 172 -18.47 -7.31 -15.35
N VAL A 173 -17.68 -6.26 -15.09
CA VAL A 173 -16.22 -6.40 -14.96
C VAL A 173 -15.89 -7.39 -13.84
N ARG A 174 -15.03 -8.34 -14.11
CA ARG A 174 -14.64 -9.40 -13.18
C ARG A 174 -13.66 -8.88 -12.12
N ALA A 175 -14.11 -7.96 -11.26
CA ALA A 175 -13.25 -7.33 -10.27
C ALA A 175 -13.50 -7.82 -8.83
N THR A 176 -12.43 -7.77 -8.01
CA THR A 176 -12.47 -7.76 -6.56
C THR A 176 -11.74 -6.52 -6.06
N LEU A 177 -12.03 -6.12 -4.83
CA LEU A 177 -11.44 -4.97 -4.19
C LEU A 177 -10.92 -5.36 -2.80
N SER A 178 -9.81 -4.78 -2.37
CA SER A 178 -9.36 -4.88 -0.99
C SER A 178 -9.05 -3.50 -0.40
N ASN A 179 -9.43 -3.29 0.86
CA ASN A 179 -9.01 -2.15 1.66
C ASN A 179 -8.06 -2.70 2.73
N CYS A 180 -6.81 -2.23 2.74
CA CYS A 180 -5.80 -2.73 3.66
C CYS A 180 -5.49 -1.71 4.76
N SER A 181 -5.07 -2.23 5.91
CA SER A 181 -4.48 -1.47 6.98
C SER A 181 -3.08 -0.94 6.64
N ASN A 182 -2.44 -0.22 7.57
CA ASN A 182 -1.15 0.40 7.34
C ASN A 182 -0.05 -0.65 7.14
N ASN A 183 0.53 -0.66 5.94
CA ASN A 183 1.61 -1.58 5.61
C ASN A 183 2.95 -1.11 6.14
N TYR A 184 3.78 -2.04 6.63
CA TYR A 184 5.18 -1.81 6.98
C TYR A 184 6.06 -2.96 6.45
N GLY A 185 7.37 -2.72 6.37
CA GLY A 185 8.31 -3.75 5.93
C GLY A 185 9.45 -3.23 5.05
N PRO A 186 10.25 -4.14 4.49
CA PRO A 186 11.34 -3.85 3.57
C PRO A 186 10.91 -3.04 2.34
N ARG A 187 11.74 -2.09 1.89
CA ARG A 187 11.53 -1.25 0.68
C ARG A 187 10.40 -0.22 0.80
N GLN A 188 9.87 0.04 1.98
CA GLN A 188 8.96 1.17 2.16
C GLN A 188 9.73 2.48 2.03
N HIS A 189 9.18 3.44 1.26
CA HIS A 189 9.85 4.72 0.99
C HIS A 189 10.12 5.49 2.30
N VAL A 190 11.29 6.10 2.40
CA VAL A 190 11.82 6.75 3.61
C VAL A 190 11.01 7.96 4.10
N GLU A 191 10.08 8.47 3.31
CA GLU A 191 9.14 9.52 3.78
C GLU A 191 8.02 8.97 4.68
N LYS A 192 7.76 7.64 4.66
CA LYS A 192 6.71 7.03 5.48
C LYS A 192 7.16 6.90 6.93
N PHE A 193 6.20 6.85 7.85
CA PHE A 193 6.42 6.96 9.28
C PHE A 193 7.50 6.01 9.80
N ILE A 194 7.31 4.69 9.69
CA ILE A 194 8.27 3.69 10.22
C ILE A 194 9.67 3.84 9.61
N PRO A 195 9.86 3.83 8.27
CA PRO A 195 11.20 3.95 7.70
C PRO A 195 11.86 5.29 7.97
N ARG A 196 11.12 6.39 8.10
CA ARG A 196 11.68 7.69 8.48
C ARG A 196 12.29 7.64 9.87
N GLN A 197 11.58 7.07 10.85
CA GLN A 197 12.09 6.91 12.21
C GLN A 197 13.32 5.98 12.24
N ILE A 198 13.27 4.83 11.57
CA ILE A 198 14.41 3.88 11.48
C ILE A 198 15.64 4.57 10.90
N THR A 199 15.50 5.22 9.75
CA THR A 199 16.65 5.86 9.09
C THR A 199 17.17 7.08 9.86
N SER A 200 16.32 7.80 10.59
CA SER A 200 16.74 8.87 11.51
C SER A 200 17.56 8.31 12.66
N LEU A 201 17.10 7.23 13.28
CA LEU A 201 17.84 6.57 14.36
C LEU A 201 19.19 5.99 13.90
N ILE A 202 19.28 5.43 12.68
CA ILE A 202 20.55 4.98 12.08
C ILE A 202 21.53 6.16 11.95
N ASP A 203 21.04 7.35 11.57
CA ASP A 203 21.85 8.56 11.44
C ASP A 203 22.12 9.28 12.78
N GLY A 204 21.67 8.73 13.91
CA GLY A 204 21.82 9.33 15.23
C GLY A 204 20.90 10.53 15.48
N VAL A 205 19.88 10.74 14.62
CA VAL A 205 18.89 11.81 14.76
C VAL A 205 17.72 11.30 15.59
N ARG A 206 17.22 12.12 16.51
CA ARG A 206 16.05 11.78 17.33
C ARG A 206 14.80 11.66 16.46
N PRO A 207 13.95 10.64 16.70
CA PRO A 207 12.65 10.51 16.04
C PRO A 207 11.76 11.72 16.30
N ARG A 208 10.89 12.06 15.35
CA ARG A 208 9.91 13.13 15.49
C ARG A 208 8.50 12.53 15.51
N LEU A 209 7.73 12.86 16.55
CA LEU A 209 6.38 12.39 16.80
C LEU A 209 5.38 13.55 16.69
N TYR A 210 4.38 13.41 15.81
CA TYR A 210 3.32 14.41 15.66
C TYR A 210 2.39 14.43 16.88
N GLY A 211 2.06 15.64 17.38
CA GLY A 211 1.16 15.84 18.51
C GLY A 211 1.57 15.04 19.74
N THR A 212 0.63 14.37 20.38
CA THR A 212 0.85 13.46 21.52
C THR A 212 1.35 12.08 21.10
N GLY A 213 1.16 11.70 19.83
CA GLY A 213 1.45 10.38 19.32
C GLY A 213 0.39 9.31 19.64
N GLU A 214 -0.75 9.71 20.17
CA GLU A 214 -1.86 8.79 20.55
C GLU A 214 -2.63 8.25 19.34
N ASN A 215 -2.44 8.83 18.15
CA ASN A 215 -3.09 8.32 16.94
C ASN A 215 -2.77 6.84 16.74
N VAL A 216 -3.81 6.00 16.63
CA VAL A 216 -3.71 4.56 16.47
C VAL A 216 -3.77 4.17 15.00
N ARG A 217 -2.93 3.23 14.61
CA ARG A 217 -2.94 2.59 13.28
C ARG A 217 -2.96 1.08 13.44
N ASP A 218 -3.67 0.41 12.56
CA ASP A 218 -3.59 -1.03 12.41
C ASP A 218 -2.45 -1.36 11.43
N TRP A 219 -1.49 -2.17 11.85
CA TRP A 219 -0.27 -2.46 11.11
C TRP A 219 -0.25 -3.88 10.56
N ILE A 220 0.08 -4.01 9.28
CA ILE A 220 0.27 -5.30 8.62
C ILE A 220 1.62 -5.36 7.91
N HIS A 221 2.32 -6.48 8.01
CA HIS A 221 3.54 -6.69 7.24
C HIS A 221 3.22 -6.82 5.74
N ALA A 222 4.02 -6.19 4.87
CA ALA A 222 3.77 -6.15 3.42
C ALA A 222 3.74 -7.53 2.77
N GLU A 223 4.43 -8.53 3.33
CA GLU A 223 4.38 -9.91 2.88
C GLU A 223 3.01 -10.54 3.16
N ASP A 224 2.43 -10.31 4.35
CA ASP A 224 1.09 -10.77 4.69
C ASP A 224 0.02 -10.10 3.83
N HIS A 225 0.14 -8.78 3.58
CA HIS A 225 -0.72 -8.10 2.62
C HIS A 225 -0.61 -8.75 1.24
N SER A 226 0.60 -9.05 0.76
CA SER A 226 0.82 -9.69 -0.54
C SER A 226 0.18 -11.07 -0.62
N SER A 227 0.28 -11.88 0.44
CA SER A 227 -0.35 -13.20 0.53
C SER A 227 -1.88 -13.12 0.52
N ALA A 228 -2.45 -12.12 1.22
CA ALA A 228 -3.88 -11.84 1.22
C ALA A 228 -4.38 -11.46 -0.18
N VAL A 229 -3.69 -10.56 -0.88
CA VAL A 229 -4.01 -10.16 -2.25
C VAL A 229 -3.98 -11.36 -3.20
N LEU A 230 -2.96 -12.22 -3.11
CA LEU A 230 -2.89 -13.44 -3.93
C LEU A 230 -4.06 -14.38 -3.61
N THR A 231 -4.39 -14.57 -2.34
CA THR A 231 -5.54 -15.38 -1.91
C THR A 231 -6.86 -14.82 -2.46
N ILE A 232 -7.07 -13.49 -2.40
CA ILE A 232 -8.27 -12.85 -2.95
C ILE A 232 -8.32 -12.98 -4.48
N LEU A 233 -7.19 -12.86 -5.16
CA LEU A 233 -7.10 -13.03 -6.60
C LEU A 233 -7.50 -14.45 -7.03
N GLU A 234 -7.14 -15.46 -6.25
CA GLU A 234 -7.40 -16.87 -6.54
C GLU A 234 -8.80 -17.33 -6.11
N LYS A 235 -9.25 -16.92 -4.93
CA LYS A 235 -10.45 -17.47 -4.29
C LYS A 235 -11.57 -16.45 -4.10
N GLY A 236 -11.25 -15.14 -4.18
CA GLY A 236 -12.20 -14.07 -3.90
C GLY A 236 -13.36 -14.04 -4.90
N ARG A 237 -14.58 -13.86 -4.37
CA ARG A 237 -15.79 -13.76 -5.18
C ARG A 237 -15.84 -12.44 -5.95
N ILE A 238 -16.17 -12.49 -7.22
CA ILE A 238 -16.33 -11.31 -8.08
C ILE A 238 -17.33 -10.33 -7.45
N GLY A 239 -16.99 -9.05 -7.50
CA GLY A 239 -17.81 -7.96 -6.96
C GLY A 239 -17.67 -7.76 -5.46
N GLN A 240 -16.89 -8.60 -4.76
CA GLN A 240 -16.71 -8.47 -3.32
C GLN A 240 -15.53 -7.59 -2.96
N THR A 241 -15.68 -6.90 -1.82
CA THR A 241 -14.61 -6.23 -1.08
C THR A 241 -14.16 -7.15 0.05
N TYR A 242 -12.86 -7.13 0.35
CA TYR A 242 -12.24 -7.83 1.48
C TYR A 242 -11.35 -6.86 2.25
N LEU A 243 -11.49 -6.80 3.57
CA LEU A 243 -10.60 -6.02 4.41
C LEU A 243 -9.36 -6.85 4.78
N ILE A 244 -8.18 -6.24 4.64
CA ILE A 244 -6.90 -6.91 4.90
C ILE A 244 -6.22 -6.26 6.10
N GLY A 245 -6.29 -6.90 7.26
CA GLY A 245 -5.70 -6.48 8.54
C GLY A 245 -5.11 -7.65 9.31
N ALA A 246 -4.26 -7.34 10.28
CA ALA A 246 -3.55 -8.32 11.10
C ALA A 246 -3.80 -8.15 12.62
N ASP A 247 -4.84 -7.40 13.02
CA ASP A 247 -5.12 -7.02 14.41
C ASP A 247 -3.92 -6.30 15.07
N GLY A 248 -3.21 -5.52 14.28
CA GLY A 248 -1.95 -4.87 14.64
C GLY A 248 -2.09 -3.45 15.19
N GLU A 249 -3.20 -3.12 15.86
CA GLU A 249 -3.45 -1.78 16.40
C GLU A 249 -2.34 -1.34 17.37
N ARG A 250 -1.69 -0.19 17.06
CA ARG A 250 -0.67 0.45 17.89
C ARG A 250 -0.76 1.96 17.73
N SER A 251 -0.55 2.69 18.82
CA SER A 251 -0.34 4.13 18.75
C SER A 251 1.01 4.47 18.09
N ASN A 252 1.12 5.64 17.49
CA ASN A 252 2.38 6.12 16.95
C ASN A 252 3.47 6.20 18.03
N LEU A 253 3.09 6.53 19.27
CA LEU A 253 3.99 6.57 20.41
C LEU A 253 4.55 5.17 20.72
N GLU A 254 3.71 4.14 20.82
CA GLU A 254 4.14 2.75 21.03
C GLU A 254 5.11 2.28 19.95
N VAL A 255 4.85 2.63 18.68
CA VAL A 255 5.74 2.27 17.56
C VAL A 255 7.10 2.95 17.70
N VAL A 256 7.15 4.24 18.05
CA VAL A 256 8.42 4.97 18.26
C VAL A 256 9.20 4.39 19.44
N GLN A 257 8.54 4.13 20.56
CA GLN A 257 9.15 3.53 21.74
C GLN A 257 9.74 2.14 21.44
N LEU A 258 9.00 1.31 20.72
CA LEU A 258 9.50 -0.01 20.30
C LEU A 258 10.71 0.11 19.36
N LEU A 259 10.71 1.06 18.42
CA LEU A 259 11.88 1.32 17.56
C LEU A 259 13.10 1.76 18.36
N LEU A 260 12.92 2.64 19.37
CA LEU A 260 14.00 3.07 20.26
C LEU A 260 14.58 1.87 21.02
N GLN A 261 13.74 1.02 21.61
CA GLN A 261 14.17 -0.21 22.29
C GLN A 261 14.95 -1.14 21.37
N LEU A 262 14.43 -1.43 20.16
CA LEU A 262 15.09 -2.28 19.17
C LEU A 262 16.44 -1.72 18.69
N MET A 263 16.62 -0.42 18.81
CA MET A 263 17.86 0.26 18.41
C MET A 263 18.79 0.60 19.60
N GLY A 264 18.43 0.16 20.81
CA GLY A 264 19.26 0.32 22.01
C GLY A 264 19.31 1.77 22.54
N ARG A 265 18.20 2.51 22.37
CA ARG A 265 18.03 3.89 22.85
C ARG A 265 17.03 3.93 24.00
N GLU A 266 17.06 5.02 24.79
CA GLU A 266 16.05 5.28 25.81
C GLU A 266 14.67 5.49 25.17
N VAL A 267 13.60 4.99 25.82
CA VAL A 267 12.23 4.96 25.26
C VAL A 267 11.60 6.34 25.07
N ASP A 268 12.15 7.37 25.69
CA ASP A 268 11.73 8.77 25.62
C ASP A 268 12.66 9.64 24.75
N ASP A 269 13.63 9.04 24.04
CA ASP A 269 14.60 9.76 23.21
C ASP A 269 14.00 10.16 21.85
N PHE A 270 12.91 10.93 21.86
CA PHE A 270 12.26 11.50 20.69
C PHE A 270 11.78 12.93 20.94
N ASP A 271 11.43 13.65 19.88
CA ASP A 271 10.92 15.02 19.93
C ASP A 271 9.46 15.07 19.50
N HIS A 272 8.60 15.78 20.27
CA HIS A 272 7.26 16.13 19.81
C HIS A 272 7.34 17.30 18.81
N VAL A 273 6.56 17.20 17.73
CA VAL A 273 6.38 18.25 16.74
C VAL A 273 4.89 18.59 16.57
N PRO A 274 4.55 19.80 16.08
CA PRO A 274 3.15 20.15 15.84
C PRO A 274 2.43 19.13 14.99
N ASP A 275 1.19 18.83 15.34
CA ASP A 275 0.36 17.89 14.60
C ASP A 275 -0.02 18.43 13.22
N ARG A 276 -0.45 17.57 12.33
CA ARG A 276 -0.88 17.91 10.97
C ARG A 276 -2.40 18.09 10.90
N PRO A 277 -2.91 19.00 10.05
CA PRO A 277 -4.35 19.07 9.76
C PRO A 277 -4.91 17.75 9.25
N GLY A 278 -6.12 17.38 9.70
CA GLY A 278 -6.80 16.16 9.26
C GLY A 278 -6.04 14.87 9.61
N HIS A 279 -5.40 14.86 10.77
CA HIS A 279 -4.72 13.66 11.28
C HIS A 279 -5.74 12.79 12.00
N ASP A 280 -6.29 11.81 11.30
CA ASP A 280 -7.27 10.87 11.83
C ASP A 280 -6.79 10.20 13.12
N LEU A 281 -7.71 10.00 14.06
CA LEU A 281 -7.40 9.50 15.41
C LEU A 281 -7.06 8.01 15.38
N ARG A 282 -7.94 7.17 14.82
CA ARG A 282 -7.78 5.73 14.87
C ARG A 282 -8.28 5.07 13.59
N TYR A 283 -7.50 4.09 13.12
CA TYR A 283 -7.91 3.10 12.12
C TYR A 283 -7.86 1.72 12.72
N ALA A 284 -8.92 0.94 12.51
CA ALA A 284 -8.98 -0.47 12.86
C ALA A 284 -9.88 -1.20 11.88
N ILE A 285 -9.42 -2.32 11.32
CA ILE A 285 -10.15 -3.12 10.34
C ILE A 285 -10.58 -4.44 10.95
N ASP A 286 -11.75 -4.94 10.54
CA ASP A 286 -12.19 -6.30 10.83
C ASP A 286 -11.90 -7.21 9.62
N PRO A 287 -10.88 -8.08 9.66
CA PRO A 287 -10.52 -8.99 8.58
C PRO A 287 -11.30 -10.31 8.61
N THR A 288 -12.35 -10.44 9.43
CA THR A 288 -13.09 -11.70 9.66
C THR A 288 -13.59 -12.30 8.36
N LYS A 289 -14.18 -11.50 7.46
CA LYS A 289 -14.67 -12.01 6.16
C LYS A 289 -13.57 -12.66 5.32
N LEU A 290 -12.38 -12.04 5.24
CA LEU A 290 -11.23 -12.59 4.53
C LEU A 290 -10.80 -13.92 5.13
N ARG A 291 -10.76 -14.01 6.45
CA ARG A 291 -10.37 -15.22 7.19
C ARG A 291 -11.36 -16.35 7.02
N GLU A 292 -12.64 -16.08 7.21
CA GLU A 292 -13.71 -17.10 7.19
C GLU A 292 -14.04 -17.57 5.77
N GLU A 293 -14.16 -16.65 4.79
CA GLU A 293 -14.53 -17.02 3.44
C GLU A 293 -13.37 -17.62 2.63
N LEU A 294 -12.14 -17.13 2.82
CA LEU A 294 -11.01 -17.50 1.97
C LEU A 294 -9.94 -18.33 2.71
N GLY A 295 -10.05 -18.49 4.03
CA GLY A 295 -9.11 -19.26 4.85
C GLY A 295 -7.73 -18.62 4.98
N TRP A 296 -7.65 -17.28 4.84
CA TRP A 296 -6.39 -16.56 4.96
C TRP A 296 -6.09 -16.21 6.42
N SER A 297 -4.81 -16.24 6.79
CA SER A 297 -4.30 -15.70 8.05
C SER A 297 -2.91 -15.12 7.86
N PRO A 298 -2.51 -14.09 8.63
CA PRO A 298 -1.17 -13.52 8.54
C PRO A 298 -0.12 -14.54 8.99
N SER A 299 1.03 -14.55 8.33
CA SER A 299 2.20 -15.39 8.68
C SER A 299 3.14 -14.68 9.66
N CYS A 300 3.08 -13.34 9.74
CA CYS A 300 3.87 -12.50 10.62
C CYS A 300 2.95 -11.68 11.56
N PRO A 301 2.19 -12.35 12.46
CA PRO A 301 1.24 -11.67 13.34
C PRO A 301 1.90 -10.89 14.47
N ASP A 302 3.17 -11.20 14.80
CA ASP A 302 3.94 -10.49 15.83
C ASP A 302 4.56 -9.22 15.23
N PHE A 303 3.95 -8.08 15.55
CA PHE A 303 4.41 -6.77 15.10
C PHE A 303 5.85 -6.47 15.55
N ALA A 304 6.24 -6.83 16.77
CA ALA A 304 7.57 -6.54 17.29
C ALA A 304 8.65 -7.32 16.53
N ALA A 305 8.40 -8.60 16.24
CA ALA A 305 9.29 -9.42 15.43
C ALA A 305 9.40 -8.91 13.99
N GLY A 306 8.27 -8.54 13.36
CA GLY A 306 8.24 -7.97 12.02
C GLY A 306 8.94 -6.60 11.95
N LEU A 307 8.79 -5.77 12.98
CA LEU A 307 9.45 -4.48 13.07
C LEU A 307 10.96 -4.64 13.24
N ALA A 308 11.41 -5.59 14.09
CA ALA A 308 12.83 -5.90 14.25
C ALA A 308 13.48 -6.37 12.94
N ALA A 309 12.82 -7.26 12.20
CA ALA A 309 13.28 -7.68 10.87
C ALA A 309 13.33 -6.52 9.87
N THR A 310 12.39 -5.58 9.96
CA THR A 310 12.38 -4.36 9.15
C THR A 310 13.56 -3.45 9.49
N VAL A 311 13.83 -3.19 10.77
CA VAL A 311 15.03 -2.44 11.24
C VAL A 311 16.30 -3.05 10.68
N ASP A 312 16.47 -4.37 10.80
CA ASP A 312 17.62 -5.10 10.31
C ASP A 312 17.77 -4.99 8.78
N TRP A 313 16.65 -4.97 8.05
CA TRP A 313 16.70 -4.76 6.63
C TRP A 313 17.23 -3.37 6.28
N TYR A 314 16.75 -2.29 6.92
CA TYR A 314 17.22 -0.92 6.67
C TYR A 314 18.69 -0.75 7.02
N ARG A 315 19.17 -1.35 8.12
CA ARG A 315 20.60 -1.36 8.48
C ARG A 315 21.49 -2.00 7.41
N ARG A 316 21.03 -3.10 6.81
CA ARG A 316 21.80 -3.83 5.78
C ARG A 316 21.69 -3.23 4.38
N HIS A 317 20.73 -2.33 4.14
CA HIS A 317 20.44 -1.80 2.81
C HIS A 317 20.57 -0.27 2.76
N GLU A 318 21.56 0.30 3.42
CA GLU A 318 21.77 1.76 3.46
C GLU A 318 21.94 2.36 2.06
N ALA A 319 22.65 1.70 1.15
CA ALA A 319 22.82 2.14 -0.23
C ALA A 319 21.48 2.28 -0.99
N TRP A 320 20.43 1.55 -0.57
CA TRP A 320 19.12 1.65 -1.18
C TRP A 320 18.35 2.91 -0.74
N TRP A 321 18.38 3.25 0.55
CA TRP A 321 17.53 4.33 1.08
C TRP A 321 18.27 5.68 1.22
N ARG A 322 19.60 5.73 1.39
CA ARG A 322 20.34 6.99 1.57
C ARG A 322 20.12 8.02 0.46
N PRO A 323 20.11 7.68 -0.83
CA PRO A 323 19.85 8.65 -1.89
C PRO A 323 18.45 9.28 -1.78
N GLN A 324 17.47 8.51 -1.32
CA GLN A 324 16.08 8.97 -1.20
C GLN A 324 15.88 9.86 0.04
N LYS A 325 16.62 9.59 1.12
CA LYS A 325 16.46 10.31 2.40
C LYS A 325 16.78 11.79 2.28
N ALA A 326 17.85 12.17 1.62
CA ALA A 326 18.22 13.58 1.44
C ALA A 326 17.11 14.39 0.76
N ALA A 327 16.48 13.83 -0.27
CA ALA A 327 15.36 14.45 -0.97
C ALA A 327 14.10 14.54 -0.09
N ALA A 328 13.80 13.48 0.68
CA ALA A 328 12.66 13.45 1.59
C ALA A 328 12.82 14.49 2.72
N GLU A 329 13.96 14.55 3.39
CA GLU A 329 14.22 15.50 4.47
C GLU A 329 14.23 16.96 3.98
N ALA A 330 14.78 17.25 2.78
CA ALA A 330 14.71 18.58 2.19
C ALA A 330 13.27 19.03 1.95
N LYS A 331 12.36 18.11 1.61
CA LYS A 331 10.93 18.37 1.44
C LYS A 331 10.23 18.67 2.76
N TYR A 332 10.55 17.93 3.82
CA TYR A 332 10.02 18.18 5.17
C TYR A 332 10.52 19.51 5.76
N ALA A 333 11.81 19.81 5.61
CA ALA A 333 12.40 21.07 6.06
C ALA A 333 11.71 22.30 5.43
N ARG A 334 11.37 22.25 4.11
CA ARG A 334 10.62 23.32 3.44
C ARG A 334 9.21 23.52 4.01
N ARG A 335 8.65 22.51 4.66
CA ARG A 335 7.31 22.52 5.28
C ARG A 335 7.36 22.85 6.77
N GLY A 336 8.54 23.18 7.32
CA GLY A 336 8.73 23.46 8.77
C GLY A 336 8.53 22.23 9.65
N ARG A 337 8.77 21.06 9.13
CA ARG A 337 8.50 19.78 9.81
C ARG A 337 9.73 18.88 9.88
#